data_831b5cc59399202994c44f242e132a13
#
_entry.id   831b5cc59399202994c44f242e132a13
#
_cell.length_a   1.000
_cell.length_b   1.000
_cell.length_c   1.000
_cell.angle_alpha   90.00
_cell.angle_beta   90.00
_cell.angle_gamma   90.00
#
_symmetry.space_group_name_H-M   'P 1'
#
loop_
_entity.id
_entity.type
_entity.pdbx_description
1 polymer ?
#
loop_
_entity_poly.entity_id
_entity_poly.type
_entity_poly.pdbx_seq_one_letter_code
_entity_poly.pdbx_strand_id
1 'polypeptide(L)'
;MRKDTKGKNRSRRDFIRNTAAASAFIIVPRHVLGGPAYVAPSDKVNIAAVGAGGKGRSDIQSVSHENIYAVCDIDDNRLAETLNQDWTASFREKAKTYRDYRVMLDENPEIDAVLISTPDHMHAPIAAHAMNLGKHLYVQKPLCHT
;
A
#
# COMPACT_ATOMS: atom_id res chain seq x y z
N MET A 1 -23.34 -17.77 -58.97
CA MET A 1 -24.15 -17.97 -57.76
C MET A 1 -23.58 -17.10 -56.65
N ARG A 2 -24.13 -15.89 -56.42
CA ARG A 2 -23.73 -14.98 -55.34
C ARG A 2 -24.57 -15.31 -54.11
N LYS A 3 -23.92 -15.67 -52.99
CA LYS A 3 -24.58 -15.85 -51.71
C LYS A 3 -24.68 -14.47 -51.02
N ASP A 4 -25.89 -13.95 -50.94
CA ASP A 4 -26.21 -12.77 -50.15
C ASP A 4 -26.08 -13.10 -48.65
N THR A 5 -25.06 -12.55 -48.00
CA THR A 5 -24.92 -12.54 -46.53
C THR A 5 -25.77 -11.39 -45.99
N LYS A 6 -27.01 -11.68 -45.64
CA LYS A 6 -27.94 -10.76 -45.00
C LYS A 6 -27.39 -10.45 -43.59
N GLY A 7 -26.77 -9.29 -43.41
CA GLY A 7 -26.32 -8.79 -42.13
C GLY A 7 -27.51 -8.65 -41.19
N LYS A 8 -27.49 -9.35 -40.07
CA LYS A 8 -28.49 -9.34 -39.03
C LYS A 8 -28.41 -7.99 -38.31
N ASN A 9 -29.29 -7.05 -38.67
CA ASN A 9 -29.42 -5.78 -37.97
C ASN A 9 -29.77 -6.05 -36.48
N ARG A 10 -28.80 -5.86 -35.61
CA ARG A 10 -29.02 -5.93 -34.14
C ARG A 10 -29.86 -4.72 -33.72
N SER A 11 -31.07 -4.98 -33.26
CA SER A 11 -31.98 -3.97 -32.72
C SER A 11 -31.41 -3.39 -31.42
N ARG A 12 -31.64 -2.07 -31.19
CA ARG A 12 -31.33 -1.41 -29.89
C ARG A 12 -31.93 -2.20 -28.71
N ARG A 13 -33.08 -2.83 -28.92
CA ARG A 13 -33.78 -3.65 -27.93
C ARG A 13 -33.03 -4.94 -27.59
N ASP A 14 -32.39 -5.57 -28.60
CA ASP A 14 -31.57 -6.78 -28.39
C ASP A 14 -30.26 -6.42 -27.68
N PHE A 15 -29.68 -5.25 -27.95
CA PHE A 15 -28.52 -4.75 -27.24
C PHE A 15 -28.85 -4.52 -25.75
N ILE A 16 -29.92 -3.81 -25.44
CA ILE A 16 -30.34 -3.52 -24.06
C ILE A 16 -30.65 -4.83 -23.31
N ARG A 17 -31.35 -5.79 -23.96
CA ARG A 17 -31.67 -7.08 -23.34
C ARG A 17 -30.43 -7.94 -23.06
N ASN A 18 -29.47 -7.94 -23.95
CA ASN A 18 -28.23 -8.69 -23.77
C ASN A 18 -27.30 -8.02 -22.75
N THR A 19 -27.27 -6.69 -22.69
CA THR A 19 -26.49 -5.95 -21.69
C THR A 19 -27.10 -6.11 -20.28
N ALA A 20 -28.42 -6.06 -20.15
CA ALA A 20 -29.11 -6.33 -18.89
C ALA A 20 -28.92 -7.79 -18.39
N ALA A 21 -28.81 -8.76 -19.30
CA ALA A 21 -28.50 -10.15 -18.94
C ALA A 21 -27.04 -10.36 -18.55
N ALA A 22 -26.11 -9.55 -19.09
CA ALA A 22 -24.66 -9.60 -18.77
C ALA A 22 -24.32 -8.87 -17.45
N SER A 23 -25.16 -7.89 -17.03
CA SER A 23 -24.97 -7.16 -15.77
C SER A 23 -25.50 -7.94 -14.53
N ALA A 24 -26.04 -9.14 -14.73
CA ALA A 24 -26.88 -9.78 -13.74
C ALA A 24 -26.16 -10.31 -12.50
N PHE A 25 -24.85 -10.43 -12.40
CA PHE A 25 -24.19 -10.81 -11.11
C PHE A 25 -22.70 -10.55 -11.16
N ILE A 26 -22.28 -9.32 -10.83
CA ILE A 26 -20.93 -9.12 -10.29
C ILE A 26 -21.01 -9.46 -8.81
N ILE A 27 -20.65 -10.67 -8.43
CA ILE A 27 -20.46 -11.05 -7.03
C ILE A 27 -19.15 -10.42 -6.60
N VAL A 28 -19.20 -9.23 -5.98
CA VAL A 28 -18.04 -8.63 -5.33
C VAL A 28 -17.87 -9.34 -3.98
N PRO A 29 -16.75 -10.03 -3.76
CA PRO A 29 -16.50 -10.69 -2.49
C PRO A 29 -16.56 -9.70 -1.33
N ARG A 30 -17.10 -10.11 -0.17
CA ARG A 30 -17.37 -9.23 0.98
C ARG A 30 -16.09 -8.56 1.52
N HIS A 31 -14.94 -9.21 1.38
CA HIS A 31 -13.64 -8.64 1.77
C HIS A 31 -13.16 -7.46 0.89
N VAL A 32 -13.81 -7.23 -0.26
CA VAL A 32 -13.53 -6.10 -1.15
C VAL A 32 -14.42 -4.90 -0.83
N LEU A 33 -15.62 -5.14 -0.27
CA LEU A 33 -16.62 -4.11 -0.02
C LEU A 33 -16.48 -3.42 1.34
N GLY A 34 -15.63 -3.94 2.23
CA GLY A 34 -15.59 -3.48 3.62
C GLY A 34 -16.86 -3.82 4.41
N GLY A 35 -16.91 -3.45 5.68
CA GLY A 35 -18.07 -3.64 6.54
C GLY A 35 -17.65 -3.78 8.01
N PRO A 36 -18.58 -4.03 8.96
CA PRO A 36 -18.31 -4.00 10.40
C PRO A 36 -17.18 -4.93 10.89
N ALA A 37 -16.76 -5.90 10.05
CA ALA A 37 -15.68 -6.85 10.34
C ALA A 37 -14.57 -6.87 9.27
N TYR A 38 -14.65 -6.01 8.25
CA TYR A 38 -13.69 -5.99 7.14
C TYR A 38 -13.41 -4.55 6.68
N VAL A 39 -12.14 -4.15 6.74
CA VAL A 39 -11.65 -2.92 6.10
C VAL A 39 -11.36 -3.26 4.64
N ALA A 40 -11.95 -2.52 3.71
CA ALA A 40 -11.64 -2.71 2.29
C ALA A 40 -10.15 -2.40 2.06
N PRO A 41 -9.46 -3.10 1.13
CA PRO A 41 -8.07 -2.79 0.81
C PRO A 41 -7.82 -1.33 0.42
N SER A 42 -8.82 -0.69 -0.21
CA SER A 42 -8.80 0.73 -0.58
C SER A 42 -8.89 1.70 0.61
N ASP A 43 -9.35 1.22 1.77
CA ASP A 43 -9.54 2.04 2.97
C ASP A 43 -8.34 1.95 3.92
N LYS A 44 -7.35 1.10 3.59
CA LYS A 44 -6.11 0.96 4.35
C LYS A 44 -5.12 2.07 4.00
N VAL A 45 -4.43 2.56 5.02
CA VAL A 45 -3.34 3.52 4.85
C VAL A 45 -2.09 2.84 4.30
N ASN A 46 -1.50 3.39 3.25
CA ASN A 46 -0.23 2.93 2.70
C ASN A 46 0.92 3.50 3.55
N ILE A 47 1.52 2.67 4.37
CA ILE A 47 2.58 3.07 5.30
C ILE A 47 3.95 2.68 4.75
N ALA A 48 4.88 3.64 4.74
CA ALA A 48 6.30 3.38 4.59
C ALA A 48 6.99 3.49 5.96
N ALA A 49 7.89 2.56 6.25
CA ALA A 49 8.68 2.59 7.48
C ALA A 49 10.15 2.88 7.18
N VAL A 50 10.75 3.82 7.92
CA VAL A 50 12.17 4.16 7.87
C VAL A 50 12.83 3.82 9.20
N GLY A 51 13.74 2.84 9.17
CA GLY A 51 14.31 2.18 10.34
C GLY A 51 13.56 0.91 10.68
N ALA A 52 14.11 -0.25 10.30
CA ALA A 52 13.48 -1.55 10.49
C ALA A 52 13.94 -2.29 11.76
N GLY A 53 15.09 -1.88 12.34
CA GLY A 53 15.67 -2.54 13.51
C GLY A 53 15.09 -2.06 14.84
N GLY A 54 15.31 -2.82 15.90
CA GLY A 54 15.00 -2.43 17.28
C GLY A 54 13.57 -1.90 17.48
N LYS A 55 13.46 -0.62 17.83
CA LYS A 55 12.17 0.04 18.04
C LYS A 55 11.32 0.09 16.77
N GLY A 56 11.97 0.29 15.60
CA GLY A 56 11.27 0.31 14.31
C GLY A 56 10.52 -0.99 14.03
N ARG A 57 11.11 -2.15 14.36
CA ARG A 57 10.43 -3.44 14.26
C ARG A 57 9.12 -3.48 15.04
N SER A 58 9.15 -3.02 16.30
CA SER A 58 7.98 -2.96 17.17
C SER A 58 6.93 -1.98 16.64
N ASP A 59 7.36 -0.84 16.09
CA ASP A 59 6.48 0.17 15.54
C ASP A 59 5.78 -0.33 14.26
N ILE A 60 6.52 -0.99 13.37
CA ILE A 60 5.96 -1.65 12.17
C ILE A 60 4.94 -2.70 12.57
N GLN A 61 5.25 -3.52 13.59
CA GLN A 61 4.33 -4.54 14.09
C GLN A 61 3.01 -3.92 14.60
N SER A 62 3.09 -2.79 15.28
CA SER A 62 1.91 -2.10 15.82
C SER A 62 0.93 -1.62 14.75
N VAL A 63 1.43 -1.32 13.54
CA VAL A 63 0.64 -0.85 12.40
C VAL A 63 0.48 -1.91 11.29
N SER A 64 0.85 -3.15 11.56
CA SER A 64 0.83 -4.25 10.56
C SER A 64 -0.57 -4.64 10.08
N HIS A 65 -1.63 -4.11 10.70
CA HIS A 65 -3.01 -4.22 10.26
C HIS A 65 -3.33 -3.31 9.05
N GLU A 66 -2.52 -2.29 8.82
CA GLU A 66 -2.57 -1.42 7.65
C GLU A 66 -1.77 -2.01 6.47
N ASN A 67 -1.65 -1.27 5.38
CA ASN A 67 -0.85 -1.69 4.25
C ASN A 67 0.60 -1.23 4.41
N ILE A 68 1.50 -2.12 4.84
CA ILE A 68 2.94 -1.85 4.86
C ILE A 68 3.45 -1.89 3.42
N TYR A 69 3.55 -0.71 2.82
CA TYR A 69 3.84 -0.54 1.40
C TYR A 69 5.34 -0.64 1.11
N ALA A 70 6.17 -0.05 1.95
CA ALA A 70 7.62 -0.07 1.81
C ALA A 70 8.32 -0.06 3.17
N VAL A 71 9.51 -0.65 3.23
CA VAL A 71 10.39 -0.64 4.40
C VAL A 71 11.79 -0.23 3.97
N CYS A 72 12.38 0.73 4.68
CA CYS A 72 13.71 1.27 4.40
C CYS A 72 14.63 1.12 5.61
N ASP A 73 15.79 0.54 5.40
CA ASP A 73 16.89 0.54 6.37
C ASP A 73 18.22 0.50 5.62
N ILE A 74 19.24 1.20 6.15
CA ILE A 74 20.60 1.18 5.59
C ILE A 74 21.31 -0.15 5.84
N ASP A 75 20.85 -0.93 6.81
CA ASP A 75 21.38 -2.23 7.19
C ASP A 75 20.46 -3.34 6.67
N ASP A 76 20.91 -4.04 5.63
CA ASP A 76 20.17 -5.13 5.00
C ASP A 76 19.87 -6.29 5.97
N ASN A 77 20.73 -6.52 6.98
CA ASN A 77 20.50 -7.57 7.98
C ASN A 77 19.32 -7.21 8.87
N ARG A 78 19.21 -5.97 9.33
CA ARG A 78 18.06 -5.49 10.13
C ARG A 78 16.76 -5.55 9.35
N LEU A 79 16.82 -5.17 8.07
CA LEU A 79 15.69 -5.28 7.16
C LEU A 79 15.23 -6.74 7.02
N ALA A 80 16.17 -7.64 6.72
CA ALA A 80 15.91 -9.07 6.59
C ALA A 80 15.39 -9.70 7.90
N GLU A 81 16.02 -9.40 9.05
CA GLU A 81 15.55 -9.86 10.36
C GLU A 81 14.11 -9.46 10.66
N THR A 82 13.72 -8.24 10.28
CA THR A 82 12.36 -7.76 10.51
C THR A 82 11.37 -8.39 9.56
N LEU A 83 11.69 -8.49 8.28
CA LEU A 83 10.81 -9.09 7.29
C LEU A 83 10.65 -10.62 7.44
N ASN A 84 11.59 -11.28 8.11
CA ASN A 84 11.51 -12.73 8.37
C ASN A 84 10.70 -13.11 9.64
N GLN A 85 10.04 -12.14 10.30
CA GLN A 85 9.16 -12.45 11.44
C GLN A 85 7.83 -13.05 10.94
N ASP A 86 7.21 -13.91 11.76
CA ASP A 86 5.95 -14.56 11.39
C ASP A 86 4.81 -13.58 11.13
N TRP A 87 4.74 -12.48 11.90
CA TRP A 87 3.70 -11.45 11.77
C TRP A 87 3.80 -10.63 10.48
N THR A 88 4.92 -10.70 9.74
CA THR A 88 5.11 -10.02 8.45
C THR A 88 4.55 -10.80 7.26
N ALA A 89 4.11 -12.04 7.46
CA ALA A 89 3.68 -12.95 6.39
C ALA A 89 2.62 -12.35 5.45
N SER A 90 1.79 -11.42 5.94
CA SER A 90 0.74 -10.78 5.15
C SER A 90 1.25 -9.74 4.15
N PHE A 91 2.43 -9.16 4.37
CA PHE A 91 2.96 -8.06 3.56
C PHE A 91 4.39 -8.24 3.06
N ARG A 92 5.22 -9.09 3.69
CA ARG A 92 6.67 -9.19 3.39
C ARG A 92 7.01 -9.44 1.91
N GLU A 93 6.16 -10.18 1.19
CA GLU A 93 6.37 -10.45 -0.25
C GLU A 93 5.91 -9.28 -1.15
N LYS A 94 5.10 -8.39 -0.62
CA LYS A 94 4.52 -7.25 -1.33
C LYS A 94 5.22 -5.95 -1.01
N ALA A 95 5.74 -5.82 0.20
CA ALA A 95 6.42 -4.62 0.65
C ALA A 95 7.73 -4.41 -0.12
N LYS A 96 7.87 -3.23 -0.69
CA LYS A 96 9.11 -2.83 -1.36
C LYS A 96 10.20 -2.55 -0.32
N THR A 97 11.45 -2.84 -0.66
CA THR A 97 12.59 -2.62 0.25
C THR A 97 13.55 -1.60 -0.32
N TYR A 98 14.05 -0.70 0.53
CA TYR A 98 14.93 0.39 0.14
C TYR A 98 16.06 0.59 1.16
N ARG A 99 17.20 1.09 0.68
CA ARG A 99 18.31 1.54 1.54
C ARG A 99 18.32 3.05 1.74
N ASP A 100 17.73 3.81 0.81
CA ASP A 100 17.59 5.27 0.89
C ASP A 100 16.11 5.65 0.90
N TYR A 101 15.69 6.33 1.97
CA TYR A 101 14.31 6.78 2.14
C TYR A 101 13.88 7.82 1.12
N ARG A 102 14.82 8.58 0.53
CA ARG A 102 14.52 9.58 -0.50
C ARG A 102 14.04 8.89 -1.76
N VAL A 103 14.81 7.90 -2.21
CA VAL A 103 14.44 7.06 -3.37
C VAL A 103 13.09 6.37 -3.12
N MET A 104 12.90 5.83 -1.90
CA MET A 104 11.63 5.21 -1.53
C MET A 104 10.45 6.16 -1.68
N LEU A 105 10.56 7.40 -1.20
CA LEU A 105 9.49 8.38 -1.25
C LEU A 105 9.26 8.94 -2.65
N ASP A 106 10.33 9.17 -3.42
CA ASP A 106 10.26 9.70 -4.78
C ASP A 106 9.63 8.71 -5.76
N GLU A 107 9.92 7.41 -5.60
CA GLU A 107 9.39 6.36 -6.47
C GLU A 107 7.97 5.91 -6.12
N ASN A 108 7.46 6.26 -4.93
CA ASN A 108 6.17 5.76 -4.45
C ASN A 108 5.26 6.90 -3.96
N PRO A 109 4.67 7.66 -4.89
CA PRO A 109 3.75 8.76 -4.53
C PRO A 109 2.49 8.27 -3.80
N GLU A 110 2.12 7.01 -3.93
CA GLU A 110 0.99 6.37 -3.28
C GLU A 110 1.17 6.09 -1.77
N ILE A 111 2.35 6.34 -1.19
CA ILE A 111 2.56 6.31 0.26
C ILE A 111 1.75 7.44 0.90
N ASP A 112 0.90 7.11 1.88
CA ASP A 112 0.09 8.07 2.63
C ASP A 112 0.81 8.56 3.89
N ALA A 113 1.48 7.64 4.60
CA ALA A 113 2.11 7.91 5.88
C ALA A 113 3.52 7.31 5.99
N VAL A 114 4.39 8.00 6.74
CA VAL A 114 5.77 7.56 6.99
C VAL A 114 5.98 7.37 8.49
N LEU A 115 6.40 6.16 8.85
CA LEU A 115 6.82 5.78 10.20
C LEU A 115 8.34 5.95 10.29
N ILE A 116 8.83 6.79 11.22
CA ILE A 116 10.25 7.13 11.34
C ILE A 116 10.77 6.64 12.70
N SER A 117 11.62 5.60 12.66
CA SER A 117 12.20 4.96 13.84
C SER A 117 13.71 4.74 13.67
N THR A 118 14.36 5.72 13.07
CA THR A 118 15.82 5.79 12.86
C THR A 118 16.54 6.27 14.13
N PRO A 119 17.88 6.38 14.14
CA PRO A 119 18.59 7.15 15.14
C PRO A 119 18.16 8.63 15.18
N ASP A 120 18.21 9.23 16.37
CA ASP A 120 17.64 10.54 16.70
C ASP A 120 18.01 11.66 15.72
N HIS A 121 19.27 11.69 15.26
CA HIS A 121 19.77 12.72 14.35
C HIS A 121 19.14 12.67 12.94
N MET A 122 18.48 11.57 12.59
CA MET A 122 17.80 11.40 11.30
C MET A 122 16.31 11.72 11.36
N HIS A 123 15.70 11.87 12.53
CA HIS A 123 14.27 12.09 12.68
C HIS A 123 13.83 13.37 11.95
N ALA A 124 14.44 14.51 12.28
CA ALA A 124 14.04 15.79 11.69
C ALA A 124 14.29 15.87 10.17
N PRO A 125 15.45 15.45 9.60
CA PRO A 125 15.66 15.45 8.16
C PRO A 125 14.66 14.61 7.38
N ILE A 126 14.36 13.39 7.87
CA ILE A 126 13.39 12.50 7.22
C ILE A 126 11.98 13.09 7.33
N ALA A 127 11.60 13.57 8.52
CA ALA A 127 10.30 14.18 8.76
C ALA A 127 10.07 15.40 7.88
N ALA A 128 11.03 16.30 7.78
CA ALA A 128 10.94 17.49 6.93
C ALA A 128 10.76 17.13 5.45
N HIS A 129 11.51 16.14 4.97
CA HIS A 129 11.37 15.69 3.58
C HIS A 129 9.98 15.11 3.32
N ALA A 130 9.52 14.20 4.16
CA ALA A 130 8.22 13.55 3.98
C ALA A 130 7.05 14.56 4.10
N MET A 131 7.14 15.55 5.01
CA MET A 131 6.16 16.65 5.10
C MET A 131 6.11 17.50 3.84
N ASN A 132 7.26 17.82 3.24
CA ASN A 132 7.33 18.56 1.98
C ASN A 132 6.66 17.81 0.82
N LEU A 133 6.63 16.48 0.88
CA LEU A 133 5.90 15.61 -0.05
C LEU A 133 4.42 15.41 0.34
N GLY A 134 3.92 16.11 1.37
CA GLY A 134 2.53 16.04 1.82
C GLY A 134 2.16 14.74 2.55
N LYS A 135 3.14 13.99 3.08
CA LYS A 135 2.90 12.73 3.78
C LYS A 135 2.55 12.94 5.24
N HIS A 136 1.67 12.09 5.79
CA HIS A 136 1.46 12.00 7.23
C HIS A 136 2.66 11.35 7.92
N LEU A 137 2.90 11.68 9.19
CA LEU A 137 4.09 11.22 9.91
C LEU A 137 3.77 10.64 11.28
N TYR A 138 4.49 9.59 11.62
CA TYR A 138 4.75 9.19 12.99
C TYR A 138 6.26 9.14 13.21
N VAL A 139 6.77 9.95 14.13
CA VAL A 139 8.21 10.07 14.42
C VAL A 139 8.48 9.61 15.83
N GLN A 140 9.49 8.76 16.01
CA GLN A 140 9.94 8.38 17.35
C GLN A 140 10.55 9.57 18.10
N LYS A 141 10.50 9.45 19.41
CA LYS A 141 11.11 10.46 20.33
C LYS A 141 12.65 10.26 20.40
N PRO A 142 13.43 11.31 20.57
CA PRO A 142 13.05 12.73 20.49
C PRO A 142 12.79 13.13 19.05
N LEU A 143 11.98 14.19 18.83
CA LEU A 143 11.64 14.65 17.49
C LEU A 143 12.88 15.13 16.72
N CYS A 144 13.82 15.74 17.41
CA CYS A 144 15.09 16.17 16.84
C CYS A 144 16.22 16.03 17.88
N HIS A 145 17.42 15.93 17.37
CA HIS A 145 18.65 16.11 18.14
C HIS A 145 19.14 17.56 17.91
N THR A 146 19.50 18.26 18.97
CA THR A 146 19.96 19.67 18.92
C THR A 146 21.09 19.85 17.92
#